data_b2ccb4f153fbcde6ad536cde4eb02e81
#
_entry.id   b2ccb4f153fbcde6ad536cde4eb02e81
#
_cell.length_a   1.000
_cell.length_b   1.000
_cell.length_c   1.000
_cell.angle_alpha   90.00
_cell.angle_beta   90.00
_cell.angle_gamma   90.00
#
_symmetry.space_group_name_H-M   'P 1'
#
loop_
_entity.id
_entity.type
_entity.pdbx_description
1 polymer ?
#
loop_
_entity_poly.entity_id
_entity_poly.type
_entity_poly.pdbx_seq_one_letter_code
_entity_poly.pdbx_strand_id
1 'polypeptide(L)'
;VQQDLKSSGYLFTYRGFRSISEKISASVIGWEDLRKGRPVTGATARKIYSFMSLKTRVLRGFKKLPSLDDEDMVTLQELQEHHGLVATEDMLWHEAMDKLPEQDRAYIIAMLRRGEKFTATPRITVSTIHGAKGGEAENVVVFTDLSPAADQQMSLNPDDMHRTFYVAVTRSLQNLYIVEPEDHNRSYQL
;
A
#
# COMPACT_ATOMS: atom_id res chain seq x y z
N VAL A 1 13.31 2.00 -4.93
CA VAL A 1 13.02 1.52 -3.57
C VAL A 1 11.55 1.16 -3.37
N GLN A 2 10.56 2.10 -3.47
CA GLN A 2 9.16 1.75 -3.22
C GLN A 2 8.62 0.71 -4.21
N GLN A 3 8.98 0.85 -5.49
CA GLN A 3 8.58 -0.10 -6.53
C GLN A 3 9.16 -1.49 -6.25
N ASP A 4 10.41 -1.56 -5.83
CA ASP A 4 11.12 -2.83 -5.53
C ASP A 4 10.51 -3.51 -4.29
N LEU A 5 10.17 -2.72 -3.26
CA LEU A 5 9.46 -3.23 -2.09
C LEU A 5 8.08 -3.77 -2.46
N LYS A 6 7.34 -3.08 -3.34
CA LYS A 6 6.03 -3.53 -3.83
C LYS A 6 6.16 -4.81 -4.66
N SER A 7 7.08 -4.85 -5.62
CA SER A 7 7.28 -6.03 -6.48
C SER A 7 7.74 -7.26 -5.69
N SER A 8 8.49 -7.02 -4.60
CA SER A 8 8.92 -8.06 -3.65
C SER A 8 7.88 -8.41 -2.58
N GLY A 9 6.73 -7.75 -2.56
CA GLY A 9 5.62 -8.04 -1.67
C GLY A 9 5.84 -7.62 -0.21
N TYR A 10 6.69 -6.63 0.06
CA TYR A 10 6.86 -6.10 1.40
C TYR A 10 5.79 -5.08 1.76
N LEU A 11 5.24 -5.20 2.96
CA LEU A 11 4.39 -4.17 3.55
C LEU A 11 5.25 -3.10 4.20
N PHE A 12 5.04 -1.83 3.83
CA PHE A 12 5.81 -0.69 4.34
C PHE A 12 4.93 0.54 4.54
N THR A 13 5.47 1.55 5.22
CA THR A 13 4.90 2.90 5.28
C THR A 13 5.76 3.87 4.47
N TYR A 14 5.11 4.86 3.88
CA TYR A 14 5.75 6.00 3.23
C TYR A 14 5.03 7.28 3.60
N ARG A 15 5.74 8.23 4.18
CA ARG A 15 5.18 9.51 4.68
C ARG A 15 3.99 9.30 5.62
N GLY A 16 4.04 8.27 6.48
CA GLY A 16 2.98 7.93 7.41
C GLY A 16 1.83 7.11 6.82
N PHE A 17 1.77 6.92 5.50
CA PHE A 17 0.74 6.12 4.84
C PHE A 17 1.23 4.70 4.56
N ARG A 18 0.33 3.73 4.71
CA ARG A 18 0.61 2.34 4.34
C ARG A 18 0.75 2.19 2.82
N SER A 19 1.64 1.30 2.40
CA SER A 19 1.90 0.97 0.99
C SER A 19 0.71 0.36 0.25
N ILE A 20 -0.26 -0.18 1.00
CA ILE A 20 -1.58 -0.60 0.51
C ILE A 20 -2.65 0.21 1.23
N SER A 21 -3.62 0.76 0.49
CA SER A 21 -4.70 1.54 1.10
C SER A 21 -5.63 0.66 1.92
N GLU A 22 -6.19 1.22 3.00
CA GLU A 22 -7.19 0.53 3.82
C GLU A 22 -8.40 0.09 2.98
N LYS A 23 -8.83 0.92 2.03
CA LYS A 23 -9.92 0.60 1.13
C LYS A 23 -9.67 -0.69 0.34
N ILE A 24 -8.48 -0.85 -0.23
CA ILE A 24 -8.11 -2.04 -1.00
C ILE A 24 -8.02 -3.26 -0.09
N SER A 25 -7.28 -3.16 1.02
CA SER A 25 -7.11 -4.29 1.93
C SER A 25 -8.45 -4.75 2.53
N ALA A 26 -9.31 -3.82 2.95
CA ALA A 26 -10.65 -4.15 3.44
C ALA A 26 -11.52 -4.80 2.35
N SER A 27 -11.42 -4.35 1.09
CA SER A 27 -12.17 -4.95 -0.01
C SER A 27 -11.74 -6.38 -0.31
N VAL A 28 -10.43 -6.65 -0.32
CA VAL A 28 -9.90 -8.00 -0.57
C VAL A 28 -10.28 -8.95 0.57
N ILE A 29 -10.09 -8.54 1.81
CA ILE A 29 -10.46 -9.34 2.99
C ILE A 29 -11.97 -9.58 3.00
N GLY A 30 -12.77 -8.52 2.82
CA GLY A 30 -14.23 -8.62 2.83
C GLY A 30 -14.78 -9.52 1.73
N TRP A 31 -14.20 -9.50 0.52
CA TRP A 31 -14.58 -10.42 -0.53
C TRP A 31 -14.27 -11.89 -0.18
N GLU A 32 -13.10 -12.16 0.38
CA GLU A 32 -12.73 -13.51 0.84
C GLU A 32 -13.57 -13.98 2.03
N ASP A 33 -14.07 -13.05 2.87
CA ASP A 33 -15.02 -13.36 3.94
C ASP A 33 -16.38 -13.74 3.36
N LEU A 34 -16.93 -12.97 2.42
CA LEU A 34 -18.17 -13.27 1.71
C LEU A 34 -18.12 -14.64 1.02
N ARG A 35 -17.04 -14.95 0.32
CA ARG A 35 -16.83 -16.26 -0.34
C ARG A 35 -16.84 -17.44 0.64
N LYS A 36 -16.45 -17.21 1.88
CA LYS A 36 -16.44 -18.21 2.96
C LYS A 36 -17.73 -18.21 3.78
N GLY A 37 -18.76 -17.54 3.30
CA GLY A 37 -20.06 -17.44 3.97
C GLY A 37 -20.08 -16.53 5.20
N ARG A 38 -19.04 -15.72 5.41
CA ARG A 38 -19.00 -14.75 6.49
C ARG A 38 -19.60 -13.42 6.03
N PRO A 39 -20.51 -12.82 6.84
CA PRO A 39 -21.10 -11.53 6.49
C PRO A 39 -20.06 -10.40 6.63
N VAL A 40 -20.28 -9.32 5.87
CA VAL A 40 -19.50 -8.07 5.95
C VAL A 40 -20.41 -6.90 6.21
N THR A 41 -19.85 -5.78 6.69
CA THR A 41 -20.62 -4.54 6.87
C THR A 41 -20.96 -3.89 5.52
N GLY A 42 -22.04 -3.13 5.45
CA GLY A 42 -22.44 -2.35 4.28
C GLY A 42 -21.34 -1.40 3.82
N ALA A 43 -20.61 -0.79 4.76
CA ALA A 43 -19.41 0.01 4.45
C ALA A 43 -18.34 -0.79 3.70
N THR A 44 -18.08 -2.04 4.10
CA THR A 44 -17.15 -2.95 3.41
C THR A 44 -17.69 -3.38 2.05
N ALA A 45 -18.98 -3.70 1.95
CA ALA A 45 -19.62 -4.04 0.69
C ALA A 45 -19.51 -2.87 -0.33
N ARG A 46 -19.69 -1.61 0.11
CA ARG A 46 -19.48 -0.43 -0.76
C ARG A 46 -18.03 -0.31 -1.24
N LYS A 47 -17.05 -0.59 -0.38
CA LYS A 47 -15.63 -0.62 -0.78
C LYS A 47 -15.40 -1.67 -1.88
N ILE A 48 -15.93 -2.89 -1.71
CA ILE A 48 -15.86 -4.00 -2.69
C ILE A 48 -16.50 -3.57 -4.02
N TYR A 49 -17.75 -3.10 -3.99
CA TYR A 49 -18.49 -2.67 -5.19
C TYR A 49 -17.77 -1.55 -5.96
N SER A 50 -17.01 -0.70 -5.26
CA SER A 50 -16.27 0.39 -5.91
C SER A 50 -15.25 -0.13 -6.94
N PHE A 51 -14.72 -1.34 -6.75
CA PHE A 51 -13.76 -2.00 -7.63
C PHE A 51 -14.38 -2.98 -8.62
N MET A 52 -15.72 -3.06 -8.70
CA MET A 52 -16.44 -3.94 -9.61
C MET A 52 -16.96 -3.16 -10.82
N SER A 53 -17.01 -3.79 -11.99
CA SER A 53 -17.63 -3.20 -13.19
C SER A 53 -19.15 -3.31 -13.16
N LEU A 54 -19.80 -2.31 -13.77
CA LEU A 54 -21.23 -2.33 -13.99
C LEU A 54 -21.60 -3.35 -15.08
N LYS A 55 -22.76 -3.95 -14.97
CA LYS A 55 -23.36 -4.99 -15.81
C LYS A 55 -22.75 -6.38 -15.64
N THR A 56 -21.42 -6.49 -15.55
CA THR A 56 -20.72 -7.79 -15.49
C THR A 56 -20.48 -8.26 -14.07
N ARG A 57 -20.38 -7.35 -13.09
CA ARG A 57 -20.15 -7.67 -11.67
C ARG A 57 -21.23 -7.10 -10.76
N VAL A 58 -21.80 -5.96 -11.13
CA VAL A 58 -22.90 -5.29 -10.38
C VAL A 58 -23.91 -4.75 -11.36
N LEU A 59 -25.19 -4.95 -11.12
CA LEU A 59 -26.31 -4.41 -11.91
C LEU A 59 -26.35 -2.88 -11.81
N ARG A 60 -26.92 -2.24 -12.85
CA ARG A 60 -27.14 -0.80 -12.86
C ARG A 60 -28.08 -0.39 -11.72
N GLY A 61 -27.77 0.73 -11.08
CA GLY A 61 -28.54 1.24 -9.92
C GLY A 61 -28.02 0.80 -8.57
N PHE A 62 -27.31 -0.33 -8.48
CA PHE A 62 -26.84 -0.90 -7.22
C PHE A 62 -25.39 -0.55 -6.83
N LYS A 63 -24.63 0.11 -7.70
CA LYS A 63 -23.21 0.41 -7.48
C LYS A 63 -22.91 1.13 -6.16
N LYS A 64 -23.84 1.94 -5.66
CA LYS A 64 -23.71 2.69 -4.40
C LYS A 64 -24.40 2.00 -3.21
N LEU A 65 -25.07 0.86 -3.43
CA LEU A 65 -25.85 0.16 -2.41
C LEU A 65 -26.83 1.09 -1.67
N PRO A 66 -27.79 1.71 -2.37
CA PRO A 66 -28.62 2.81 -1.82
C PRO A 66 -29.53 2.38 -0.66
N SER A 67 -29.85 1.10 -0.57
CA SER A 67 -30.76 0.52 0.44
C SER A 67 -30.03 -0.25 1.55
N LEU A 68 -28.72 -0.09 1.69
CA LEU A 68 -27.93 -0.78 2.70
C LEU A 68 -27.21 0.25 3.56
N ASP A 69 -27.39 0.24 4.87
CA ASP A 69 -26.66 1.12 5.79
C ASP A 69 -25.24 0.63 6.03
N ASP A 70 -24.35 1.51 6.48
CA ASP A 70 -22.94 1.19 6.68
C ASP A 70 -22.71 0.13 7.75
N GLU A 71 -23.55 0.10 8.78
CA GLU A 71 -23.50 -0.82 9.93
C GLU A 71 -24.18 -2.16 9.67
N ASP A 72 -25.01 -2.26 8.64
CA ASP A 72 -25.74 -3.48 8.33
C ASP A 72 -24.79 -4.61 7.95
N MET A 73 -25.03 -5.79 8.50
CA MET A 73 -24.32 -7.00 8.13
C MET A 73 -25.00 -7.66 6.94
N VAL A 74 -24.26 -7.98 5.91
CA VAL A 74 -24.79 -8.55 4.67
C VAL A 74 -23.93 -9.72 4.19
N THR A 75 -24.61 -10.77 3.75
CA THR A 75 -24.01 -11.98 3.16
C THR A 75 -23.87 -11.86 1.65
N LEU A 76 -23.09 -12.75 1.05
CA LEU A 76 -22.96 -12.85 -0.42
C LEU A 76 -24.32 -13.08 -1.08
N GLN A 77 -25.12 -13.98 -0.53
CA GLN A 77 -26.45 -14.31 -1.05
C GLN A 77 -27.39 -13.10 -1.05
N GLU A 78 -27.46 -12.36 0.06
CA GLU A 78 -28.28 -11.14 0.15
C GLU A 78 -27.81 -10.06 -0.83
N LEU A 79 -26.48 -9.94 -1.04
CA LEU A 79 -25.93 -9.03 -2.06
C LEU A 79 -26.37 -9.41 -3.48
N GLN A 80 -26.49 -10.71 -3.77
CA GLN A 80 -26.94 -11.22 -5.07
C GLN A 80 -28.48 -11.04 -5.24
N GLU A 81 -29.26 -11.37 -4.21
CA GLU A 81 -30.72 -11.34 -4.28
C GLU A 81 -31.30 -9.92 -4.25
N HIS A 82 -30.73 -9.04 -3.42
CA HIS A 82 -31.35 -7.75 -3.11
C HIS A 82 -30.51 -6.54 -3.53
N HIS A 83 -29.20 -6.72 -3.76
CA HIS A 83 -28.28 -5.62 -4.02
C HIS A 83 -27.53 -5.71 -5.36
N GLY A 84 -28.04 -6.53 -6.27
CA GLY A 84 -27.62 -6.58 -7.67
C GLY A 84 -26.18 -7.04 -7.89
N LEU A 85 -25.61 -7.85 -6.98
CA LEU A 85 -24.34 -8.48 -7.19
C LEU A 85 -24.49 -9.61 -8.24
N VAL A 86 -23.61 -9.59 -9.25
CA VAL A 86 -23.56 -10.64 -10.29
C VAL A 86 -22.37 -11.60 -10.05
N ALA A 87 -21.34 -11.11 -9.35
CA ALA A 87 -20.17 -11.93 -9.00
C ALA A 87 -20.57 -13.09 -8.08
N THR A 88 -19.92 -14.22 -8.26
CA THR A 88 -20.23 -15.50 -7.58
C THR A 88 -19.12 -15.90 -6.60
N GLU A 89 -19.39 -16.84 -5.71
CA GLU A 89 -18.47 -17.30 -4.67
C GLU A 89 -17.21 -18.00 -5.19
N ASP A 90 -17.26 -18.55 -6.40
CA ASP A 90 -16.13 -19.19 -7.07
C ASP A 90 -15.10 -18.18 -7.60
N MET A 91 -15.51 -16.91 -7.81
CA MET A 91 -14.60 -15.86 -8.29
C MET A 91 -13.61 -15.45 -7.22
N LEU A 92 -12.31 -15.51 -7.54
CA LEU A 92 -11.27 -14.94 -6.69
C LEU A 92 -11.39 -13.41 -6.63
N TRP A 93 -10.84 -12.80 -5.58
CA TRP A 93 -10.92 -11.34 -5.36
C TRP A 93 -10.51 -10.51 -6.58
N HIS A 94 -9.49 -10.95 -7.34
CA HIS A 94 -9.00 -10.22 -8.53
C HIS A 94 -9.89 -10.39 -9.77
N GLU A 95 -10.75 -11.41 -9.78
CA GLU A 95 -11.73 -11.65 -10.84
C GLU A 95 -13.02 -10.88 -10.55
N ALA A 96 -13.47 -10.90 -9.30
CA ALA A 96 -14.65 -10.17 -8.86
C ALA A 96 -14.44 -8.65 -8.90
N MET A 97 -13.28 -8.19 -8.43
CA MET A 97 -12.89 -6.76 -8.41
C MET A 97 -12.08 -6.40 -9.66
N ASP A 98 -12.67 -6.53 -10.82
CA ASP A 98 -12.05 -6.36 -12.14
C ASP A 98 -11.59 -4.92 -12.46
N LYS A 99 -11.98 -3.93 -11.65
CA LYS A 99 -11.52 -2.53 -11.73
C LYS A 99 -10.41 -2.17 -10.76
N LEU A 100 -9.89 -3.15 -10.02
CA LEU A 100 -8.71 -2.91 -9.20
C LEU A 100 -7.51 -2.62 -10.11
N PRO A 101 -6.74 -1.54 -9.88
CA PRO A 101 -5.57 -1.22 -10.69
C PRO A 101 -4.59 -2.39 -10.78
N GLU A 102 -4.01 -2.61 -11.95
CA GLU A 102 -3.11 -3.74 -12.19
C GLU A 102 -1.89 -3.73 -11.26
N GLN A 103 -1.33 -2.55 -11.00
CA GLN A 103 -0.20 -2.40 -10.09
C GLN A 103 -0.55 -2.82 -8.65
N ASP A 104 -1.76 -2.45 -8.18
CA ASP A 104 -2.21 -2.85 -6.84
C ASP A 104 -2.51 -4.35 -6.79
N ARG A 105 -3.07 -4.92 -7.87
CA ARG A 105 -3.30 -6.36 -8.00
C ARG A 105 -1.99 -7.14 -7.95
N ALA A 106 -0.98 -6.72 -8.72
CA ALA A 106 0.34 -7.35 -8.73
C ALA A 106 1.00 -7.28 -7.34
N TYR A 107 0.90 -6.15 -6.67
CA TYR A 107 1.43 -5.96 -5.32
C TYR A 107 0.74 -6.87 -4.30
N ILE A 108 -0.59 -6.99 -4.32
CA ILE A 108 -1.34 -7.90 -3.44
C ILE A 108 -0.91 -9.35 -3.66
N ILE A 109 -0.77 -9.78 -4.92
CA ILE A 109 -0.30 -11.13 -5.24
C ILE A 109 1.10 -11.36 -4.68
N ALA A 110 2.00 -10.39 -4.82
CA ALA A 110 3.36 -10.49 -4.27
C ALA A 110 3.34 -10.58 -2.73
N MET A 111 2.51 -9.78 -2.05
CA MET A 111 2.32 -9.84 -0.60
C MET A 111 1.82 -11.21 -0.15
N LEU A 112 0.80 -11.76 -0.82
CA LEU A 112 0.23 -13.07 -0.49
C LEU A 112 1.24 -14.20 -0.70
N ARG A 113 2.03 -14.16 -1.79
CA ARG A 113 3.11 -15.13 -2.05
C ARG A 113 4.20 -15.09 -0.99
N ARG A 114 4.47 -13.91 -0.44
CA ARG A 114 5.43 -13.72 0.65
C ARG A 114 4.88 -14.13 2.01
N GLY A 115 3.57 -14.33 2.14
CA GLY A 115 2.90 -14.59 3.41
C GLY A 115 2.68 -13.35 4.28
N GLU A 116 2.76 -12.15 3.69
CA GLU A 116 2.45 -10.90 4.39
C GLU A 116 0.94 -10.79 4.65
N LYS A 117 0.60 -10.28 5.84
CA LYS A 117 -0.79 -10.05 6.24
C LYS A 117 -1.15 -8.58 6.05
N PHE A 118 -2.26 -8.29 5.39
CA PHE A 118 -2.75 -6.91 5.20
C PHE A 118 -2.98 -6.16 6.51
N THR A 119 -3.30 -6.88 7.59
CA THR A 119 -3.54 -6.32 8.92
C THR A 119 -2.28 -6.14 9.76
N ALA A 120 -1.14 -6.68 9.32
CA ALA A 120 0.11 -6.56 10.06
C ALA A 120 0.58 -5.10 10.14
N THR A 121 1.26 -4.75 11.23
CA THR A 121 1.96 -3.47 11.31
C THR A 121 3.16 -3.50 10.38
N PRO A 122 3.30 -2.53 9.47
CA PRO A 122 4.48 -2.43 8.60
C PRO A 122 5.76 -2.31 9.43
N ARG A 123 6.75 -3.14 9.11
CA ARG A 123 8.06 -3.13 9.79
C ARG A 123 9.08 -2.26 9.05
N ILE A 124 8.77 -1.84 7.83
CA ILE A 124 9.63 -1.02 7.00
C ILE A 124 9.00 0.36 6.90
N THR A 125 9.78 1.40 7.16
CA THR A 125 9.40 2.79 6.93
C THR A 125 10.32 3.38 5.87
N VAL A 126 9.74 3.84 4.77
CA VAL A 126 10.44 4.59 3.73
C VAL A 126 10.20 6.08 3.96
N SER A 127 11.25 6.86 4.02
CA SER A 127 11.17 8.29 4.28
C SER A 127 12.26 9.05 3.53
N THR A 128 12.07 10.37 3.40
CA THR A 128 13.21 11.26 3.12
C THR A 128 14.00 11.47 4.40
N ILE A 129 15.26 11.88 4.29
CA ILE A 129 16.08 12.18 5.47
C ILE A 129 15.40 13.23 6.36
N HIS A 130 14.82 14.28 5.78
CA HIS A 130 14.07 15.29 6.53
C HIS A 130 12.84 14.72 7.24
N GLY A 131 12.14 13.78 6.61
CA GLY A 131 10.99 13.11 7.20
C GLY A 131 11.35 12.13 8.33
N ALA A 132 12.59 11.68 8.39
CA ALA A 132 13.12 10.83 9.45
C ALA A 132 13.66 11.59 10.67
N LYS A 133 13.66 12.94 10.62
CA LYS A 133 14.16 13.78 11.73
C LYS A 133 13.35 13.50 13.01
N GLY A 134 14.06 13.21 14.10
CA GLY A 134 13.45 12.88 15.40
C GLY A 134 13.01 11.41 15.56
N GLY A 135 13.02 10.62 14.47
CA GLY A 135 12.81 9.17 14.55
C GLY A 135 14.14 8.42 14.66
N GLU A 136 14.08 7.20 15.20
CA GLU A 136 15.20 6.26 15.29
C GLU A 136 14.73 4.86 14.94
N ALA A 137 15.62 4.01 14.44
CA ALA A 137 15.33 2.62 14.12
C ALA A 137 16.55 1.73 14.43
N GLU A 138 16.32 0.47 14.76
CA GLU A 138 17.42 -0.48 14.98
C GLU A 138 18.29 -0.63 13.73
N ASN A 139 17.65 -0.71 12.56
CA ASN A 139 18.33 -0.88 11.28
C ASN A 139 17.94 0.29 10.36
N VAL A 140 18.93 1.00 9.84
CA VAL A 140 18.75 2.10 8.90
C VAL A 140 19.52 1.83 7.63
N VAL A 141 18.84 2.02 6.49
CA VAL A 141 19.44 1.95 5.16
C VAL A 141 19.42 3.35 4.56
N VAL A 142 20.59 3.88 4.25
CA VAL A 142 20.78 5.20 3.65
C VAL A 142 21.23 5.04 2.21
N PHE A 143 20.47 5.64 1.28
CA PHE A 143 20.84 5.76 -0.13
C PHE A 143 21.55 7.08 -0.33
N THR A 144 22.67 7.05 -1.00
CA THR A 144 23.52 8.24 -1.23
C THR A 144 23.23 8.94 -2.55
N ASP A 145 22.34 8.39 -3.38
CA ASP A 145 21.87 9.05 -4.60
C ASP A 145 21.15 10.37 -4.29
N LEU A 146 21.52 11.42 -5.03
CA LEU A 146 20.90 12.73 -4.92
C LEU A 146 19.84 12.92 -6.01
N SER A 147 18.71 13.51 -5.62
CA SER A 147 17.79 14.05 -6.62
C SER A 147 18.43 15.26 -7.32
N PRO A 148 17.97 15.65 -8.53
CA PRO A 148 18.51 16.85 -9.20
C PRO A 148 18.48 18.11 -8.32
N ALA A 149 17.43 18.30 -7.53
CA ALA A 149 17.32 19.43 -6.62
C ALA A 149 18.32 19.33 -5.44
N ALA A 150 18.53 18.13 -4.89
CA ALA A 150 19.50 17.91 -3.81
C ALA A 150 20.95 18.09 -4.31
N ASP A 151 21.26 17.65 -5.52
CA ASP A 151 22.57 17.84 -6.17
C ASP A 151 22.86 19.32 -6.43
N GLN A 152 21.87 20.07 -6.92
CA GLN A 152 21.99 21.52 -7.06
C GLN A 152 22.20 22.19 -5.69
N GLN A 153 21.50 21.78 -4.65
CA GLN A 153 21.68 22.31 -3.31
C GLN A 153 23.05 21.96 -2.74
N MET A 154 23.58 20.75 -3.00
CA MET A 154 24.93 20.35 -2.62
C MET A 154 25.98 21.30 -3.22
N SER A 155 25.81 21.70 -4.49
CA SER A 155 26.72 22.63 -5.17
C SER A 155 26.64 24.05 -4.62
N LEU A 156 25.45 24.49 -4.12
CA LEU A 156 25.25 25.84 -3.60
C LEU A 156 25.59 25.97 -2.12
N ASN A 157 25.29 24.98 -1.32
CA ASN A 157 25.49 24.95 0.13
C ASN A 157 25.83 23.53 0.60
N PRO A 158 27.07 23.09 0.49
CA PRO A 158 27.49 21.74 0.89
C PRO A 158 27.29 21.48 2.38
N ASP A 159 27.43 22.48 3.24
CA ASP A 159 27.28 22.31 4.70
C ASP A 159 25.88 21.84 5.10
N ASP A 160 24.83 22.31 4.44
CA ASP A 160 23.46 21.86 4.69
C ASP A 160 23.27 20.39 4.30
N MET A 161 23.94 19.98 3.22
CA MET A 161 23.89 18.59 2.77
C MET A 161 24.66 17.68 3.74
N HIS A 162 25.81 18.10 4.22
CA HIS A 162 26.57 17.37 5.25
C HIS A 162 25.74 17.19 6.53
N ARG A 163 25.07 18.26 6.99
CA ARG A 163 24.14 18.17 8.15
C ARG A 163 22.97 17.22 7.88
N THR A 164 22.44 17.24 6.68
CA THR A 164 21.33 16.35 6.29
C THR A 164 21.78 14.90 6.36
N PHE A 165 22.91 14.53 5.76
CA PHE A 165 23.42 13.17 5.83
C PHE A 165 23.87 12.77 7.24
N TYR A 166 24.44 13.69 8.02
CA TYR A 166 24.71 13.46 9.44
C TYR A 166 23.43 13.04 10.20
N VAL A 167 22.32 13.72 9.95
CA VAL A 167 21.03 13.34 10.53
C VAL A 167 20.63 11.93 10.09
N ALA A 168 20.79 11.58 8.81
CA ALA A 168 20.45 10.27 8.30
C ALA A 168 21.19 9.13 9.02
N VAL A 169 22.53 9.24 9.09
CA VAL A 169 23.38 8.18 9.67
C VAL A 169 23.20 8.05 11.18
N THR A 170 22.86 9.14 11.87
CA THR A 170 22.62 9.12 13.32
C THR A 170 21.23 8.62 13.71
N ARG A 171 20.41 8.18 12.78
CA ARG A 171 19.08 7.56 13.07
C ARG A 171 19.17 6.08 13.43
N SER A 172 20.33 5.46 13.18
CA SER A 172 20.54 4.04 13.48
C SER A 172 20.89 3.82 14.95
N LEU A 173 20.15 2.90 15.59
CA LEU A 173 20.44 2.45 16.96
C LEU A 173 21.40 1.26 16.98
N GLN A 174 21.39 0.39 15.96
CA GLN A 174 22.20 -0.83 15.92
C GLN A 174 22.99 -0.96 14.63
N ASN A 175 22.30 -1.02 13.47
CA ASN A 175 22.95 -1.28 12.20
C ASN A 175 22.66 -0.17 11.20
N LEU A 176 23.73 0.38 10.62
CA LEU A 176 23.67 1.33 9.52
C LEU A 176 24.17 0.66 8.25
N TYR A 177 23.37 0.71 7.21
CA TYR A 177 23.70 0.23 5.86
C TYR A 177 23.75 1.42 4.92
N ILE A 178 24.90 1.64 4.29
CA ILE A 178 25.08 2.64 3.25
C ILE A 178 24.97 1.93 1.91
N VAL A 179 24.08 2.41 1.06
CA VAL A 179 23.92 1.88 -0.31
C VAL A 179 24.66 2.82 -1.24
N GLU A 180 25.64 2.25 -1.96
CA GLU A 180 26.38 2.98 -2.99
C GLU A 180 25.44 3.53 -4.07
N PRO A 181 25.73 4.69 -4.62
CA PRO A 181 24.89 5.33 -5.61
C PRO A 181 24.89 4.56 -6.94
N GLU A 182 23.80 4.58 -7.64
CA GLU A 182 23.70 4.10 -9.02
C GLU A 182 24.44 5.04 -9.99
N ASP A 183 24.38 6.36 -9.73
CA ASP A 183 25.09 7.41 -10.47
C ASP A 183 26.11 8.12 -9.57
N HIS A 184 27.38 7.77 -9.69
CA HIS A 184 28.48 8.38 -8.92
C HIS A 184 28.67 9.88 -9.18
N ASN A 185 28.19 10.43 -10.31
CA ASN A 185 28.29 11.86 -10.60
C ASN A 185 27.26 12.67 -9.82
N ARG A 186 26.21 12.02 -9.31
CA ARG A 186 25.13 12.66 -8.57
C ARG A 186 24.87 11.93 -7.27
N SER A 187 25.85 11.98 -6.41
CA SER A 187 25.81 11.25 -5.14
C SER A 187 26.50 12.02 -4.02
N TYR A 188 26.11 11.71 -2.80
CA TYR A 188 26.81 12.17 -1.62
C TYR A 188 27.91 11.19 -1.25
N GLN A 189 29.11 11.71 -1.04
CA GLN A 189 30.27 10.93 -0.57
C GLN A 189 30.26 10.93 0.98
N LEU A 190 30.05 9.77 1.59
CA LEU A 190 30.11 9.56 3.04
C LEU A 190 31.51 9.22 3.49
#